data_f206e5044c72119f65c1d7abd542a311
#
_entry.id   f206e5044c72119f65c1d7abd542a311
#
_cell.length_a   1.000
_cell.length_b   1.000
_cell.length_c   1.000
_cell.angle_alpha   90.00
_cell.angle_beta   90.00
_cell.angle_gamma   90.00
#
_symmetry.space_group_name_H-M   'P 1'
#
loop_
_entity.id
_entity.type
_entity.pdbx_description
1 polymer ?
#
loop_
_entity_poly.entity_id
_entity_poly.type
_entity_poly.pdbx_seq_one_letter_code
_entity_poly.pdbx_strand_id
1 'polypeptide(L)'
;MVLKSILLALFVLAGAVTPQAAAAEMALETFENDPASRWQFFTDGVMGGVSSGELTFEEAAGNVHARMTGEVSTANNGGFIQMRTDALGAPRVEATGVRLVMRGSNGPYYVHVRTSNTRLPWQFYQAGFNVTPAWSEVRLPFDAFKARGGLLRAGLKPQSIASVAIAAYGRDHGVEIEIREIGFY
;
A
#
# COMPACT_ATOMS: atom_id res chain seq x y z
N MET A 1 60.72 -23.84 -50.63
CA MET A 1 60.28 -22.68 -49.83
C MET A 1 58.75 -22.81 -49.71
N VAL A 2 58.26 -23.33 -48.59
CA VAL A 2 56.83 -23.72 -48.41
C VAL A 2 56.18 -22.66 -47.56
N LEU A 3 55.22 -21.93 -48.12
CA LEU A 3 54.43 -20.89 -47.39
C LEU A 3 53.27 -21.56 -46.64
N LYS A 4 53.30 -21.54 -45.32
CA LYS A 4 52.18 -22.01 -44.45
C LYS A 4 51.19 -20.89 -44.30
N SER A 5 49.97 -21.06 -44.83
CA SER A 5 48.85 -20.19 -44.61
C SER A 5 48.22 -20.55 -43.25
N ILE A 6 48.17 -19.58 -42.33
CA ILE A 6 47.47 -19.67 -41.03
C ILE A 6 46.04 -19.14 -41.24
N LEU A 7 45.06 -20.03 -41.13
CA LEU A 7 43.64 -19.69 -41.15
C LEU A 7 43.22 -19.26 -39.74
N LEU A 8 42.89 -17.98 -39.55
CA LEU A 8 42.39 -17.45 -38.29
C LEU A 8 40.84 -17.61 -38.25
N ALA A 9 40.36 -18.55 -37.48
CA ALA A 9 38.92 -18.73 -37.27
C ALA A 9 38.39 -17.71 -36.27
N LEU A 10 37.56 -16.79 -36.75
CA LEU A 10 36.86 -15.81 -35.92
C LEU A 10 35.61 -16.45 -35.29
N PHE A 11 35.65 -16.77 -34.00
CA PHE A 11 34.49 -17.22 -33.26
C PHE A 11 33.62 -16.00 -32.88
N VAL A 12 32.49 -15.80 -33.55
CA VAL A 12 31.48 -14.82 -33.16
C VAL A 12 30.61 -15.45 -32.05
N LEU A 13 30.83 -15.03 -30.81
CA LEU A 13 29.94 -15.38 -29.68
C LEU A 13 28.64 -14.58 -29.82
N ALA A 14 27.61 -15.22 -30.37
CA ALA A 14 26.25 -14.66 -30.33
C ALA A 14 25.71 -14.73 -28.88
N GLY A 15 25.81 -13.64 -28.14
CA GLY A 15 25.19 -13.49 -26.85
C GLY A 15 23.67 -13.54 -27.01
N ALA A 16 23.04 -14.59 -26.51
CA ALA A 16 21.57 -14.67 -26.40
C ALA A 16 21.07 -13.61 -25.40
N VAL A 17 20.53 -12.52 -25.92
CA VAL A 17 19.75 -11.56 -25.10
C VAL A 17 18.45 -12.25 -24.77
N THR A 18 18.36 -12.80 -23.56
CA THR A 18 17.08 -13.26 -23.02
C THR A 18 16.19 -12.03 -22.82
N PRO A 19 15.00 -11.97 -23.40
CA PRO A 19 14.05 -10.89 -23.10
C PRO A 19 13.68 -11.01 -21.62
N GLN A 20 14.10 -10.05 -20.82
CA GLN A 20 13.60 -9.88 -19.47
C GLN A 20 12.12 -9.52 -19.63
N ALA A 21 11.23 -10.46 -19.30
CA ALA A 21 9.80 -10.21 -19.30
C ALA A 21 9.57 -8.99 -18.41
N ALA A 22 9.15 -7.87 -18.99
CA ALA A 22 8.73 -6.71 -18.27
C ALA A 22 7.60 -7.18 -17.35
N ALA A 23 7.87 -7.22 -16.03
CA ALA A 23 6.85 -7.50 -15.06
C ALA A 23 5.75 -6.46 -15.29
N ALA A 24 4.57 -6.92 -15.69
CA ALA A 24 3.46 -6.03 -15.98
C ALA A 24 3.20 -5.20 -14.74
N GLU A 25 3.33 -3.88 -14.90
CA GLU A 25 3.20 -2.92 -13.81
C GLU A 25 1.84 -3.10 -13.14
N MET A 26 1.87 -3.49 -11.87
CA MET A 26 0.65 -3.61 -11.06
C MET A 26 0.21 -2.22 -10.62
N ALA A 27 -1.09 -2.03 -10.39
CA ALA A 27 -1.67 -0.75 -9.98
C ALA A 27 -0.86 -0.14 -8.84
N LEU A 28 -0.22 1.00 -9.12
CA LEU A 28 0.61 1.75 -8.20
C LEU A 28 0.07 3.18 -8.10
N GLU A 29 -0.24 3.61 -6.90
CA GLU A 29 -0.57 5.00 -6.58
C GLU A 29 0.70 5.73 -6.15
N THR A 30 0.99 6.87 -6.77
CA THR A 30 2.12 7.77 -6.48
C THR A 30 1.65 9.14 -6.03
N PHE A 31 0.35 9.32 -5.84
CA PHE A 31 -0.32 10.56 -5.43
C PHE A 31 -0.18 11.74 -6.39
N GLU A 32 0.25 11.50 -7.62
CA GLU A 32 0.23 12.50 -8.68
C GLU A 32 -1.19 12.74 -9.23
N ASN A 33 -1.36 13.83 -9.98
CA ASN A 33 -2.59 14.11 -10.73
C ASN A 33 -3.88 14.11 -9.89
N ASP A 34 -4.00 15.09 -8.98
CA ASP A 34 -5.18 15.33 -8.15
C ASP A 34 -5.56 14.14 -7.24
N PRO A 35 -4.68 13.74 -6.30
CA PRO A 35 -4.97 12.64 -5.39
C PRO A 35 -6.16 12.91 -4.46
N ALA A 36 -6.49 14.18 -4.18
CA ALA A 36 -7.61 14.54 -3.33
C ALA A 36 -8.96 14.09 -3.90
N SER A 37 -9.06 13.90 -5.21
CA SER A 37 -10.27 13.34 -5.83
C SER A 37 -10.43 11.82 -5.63
N ARG A 38 -9.33 11.11 -5.31
CA ARG A 38 -9.30 9.65 -5.18
C ARG A 38 -9.18 9.16 -3.74
N TRP A 39 -8.65 10.00 -2.84
CA TRP A 39 -8.42 9.65 -1.45
C TRP A 39 -9.34 10.43 -0.53
N GLN A 40 -9.96 9.75 0.41
CA GLN A 40 -10.86 10.31 1.39
C GLN A 40 -10.31 10.11 2.79
N PHE A 41 -10.43 11.13 3.63
CA PHE A 41 -10.06 11.06 5.04
C PHE A 41 -11.28 10.81 5.91
N PHE A 42 -11.13 9.94 6.90
CA PHE A 42 -12.19 9.60 7.85
C PHE A 42 -11.63 9.53 9.27
N THR A 43 -12.45 9.95 10.22
CA THR A 43 -12.22 9.72 11.64
C THR A 43 -13.38 8.91 12.22
N ASP A 44 -13.21 8.42 13.43
CA ASP A 44 -14.28 7.79 14.21
C ASP A 44 -15.42 8.74 14.59
N GLY A 45 -15.30 10.04 14.32
CA GLY A 45 -16.37 11.02 14.46
C GLY A 45 -17.65 10.63 13.73
N VAL A 46 -17.58 9.84 12.64
CA VAL A 46 -18.75 9.27 11.95
C VAL A 46 -19.57 8.30 12.84
N MET A 47 -19.01 7.87 13.97
CA MET A 47 -19.64 6.98 14.93
C MET A 47 -19.74 7.61 16.35
N GLY A 48 -19.45 8.90 16.49
CA GLY A 48 -19.45 9.59 17.77
C GLY A 48 -18.13 9.56 18.54
N GLY A 49 -17.05 9.04 17.95
CA GLY A 49 -15.69 9.13 18.48
C GLY A 49 -15.13 10.56 18.46
N VAL A 50 -13.99 10.77 19.06
CA VAL A 50 -13.37 12.08 19.24
C VAL A 50 -11.97 12.18 18.64
N SER A 51 -11.55 11.19 17.86
CA SER A 51 -10.30 11.27 17.11
C SER A 51 -10.34 12.40 16.09
N SER A 52 -9.21 13.09 15.91
CA SER A 52 -9.08 14.25 15.02
C SER A 52 -7.84 14.14 14.15
N GLY A 53 -7.83 14.82 13.01
CA GLY A 53 -6.66 14.84 12.14
C GLY A 53 -7.01 15.37 10.77
N GLU A 54 -6.02 15.25 9.88
CA GLU A 54 -6.13 15.69 8.49
C GLU A 54 -5.31 14.81 7.55
N LEU A 55 -5.64 14.91 6.27
CA LEU A 55 -4.89 14.35 5.17
C LEU A 55 -4.50 15.47 4.22
N THR A 56 -3.22 15.65 3.99
CA THR A 56 -2.66 16.59 3.01
C THR A 56 -1.88 15.85 1.95
N PHE A 57 -1.69 16.49 0.80
CA PHE A 57 -0.82 16.01 -0.26
C PHE A 57 0.26 17.06 -0.48
N GLU A 58 1.50 16.65 -0.30
CA GLU A 58 2.65 17.54 -0.29
C GLU A 58 3.66 17.10 -1.35
N GLU A 59 4.31 18.07 -1.99
CA GLU A 59 5.41 17.80 -2.92
C GLU A 59 6.74 18.08 -2.25
N ALA A 60 7.65 17.10 -2.29
CA ALA A 60 9.00 17.24 -1.80
C ALA A 60 9.99 16.49 -2.72
N ALA A 61 11.07 17.18 -3.12
CA ALA A 61 12.10 16.63 -4.00
C ALA A 61 11.54 16.02 -5.31
N GLY A 62 10.51 16.64 -5.88
CA GLY A 62 9.88 16.21 -7.14
C GLY A 62 8.98 14.98 -7.01
N ASN A 63 8.61 14.58 -5.80
CA ASN A 63 7.64 13.50 -5.55
C ASN A 63 6.48 14.01 -4.71
N VAL A 64 5.26 13.67 -5.09
CA VAL A 64 4.08 13.89 -4.26
C VAL A 64 3.94 12.75 -3.26
N HIS A 65 3.49 13.08 -2.06
CA HIS A 65 3.18 12.09 -1.04
C HIS A 65 1.95 12.51 -0.24
N ALA A 66 1.22 11.53 0.25
CA ALA A 66 0.14 11.74 1.20
C ALA A 66 0.71 11.86 2.62
N ARG A 67 0.26 12.86 3.38
CA ARG A 67 0.61 13.03 4.79
C ARG A 67 -0.66 13.00 5.63
N MET A 68 -0.72 12.05 6.57
CA MET A 68 -1.82 11.93 7.53
C MET A 68 -1.30 12.22 8.91
N THR A 69 -1.89 13.23 9.58
CA THR A 69 -1.54 13.64 10.94
C THR A 69 -2.79 13.71 11.80
N GLY A 70 -2.63 13.60 13.13
CA GLY A 70 -3.74 13.74 14.05
C GLY A 70 -3.54 13.05 15.39
N GLU A 71 -4.65 12.91 16.11
CA GLU A 71 -4.72 12.22 17.40
C GLU A 71 -5.82 11.18 17.37
N VAL A 72 -5.46 9.93 17.63
CA VAL A 72 -6.43 8.85 17.84
C VAL A 72 -6.80 8.82 19.32
N SER A 73 -8.10 8.76 19.60
CA SER A 73 -8.66 8.55 20.94
C SER A 73 -9.65 7.40 20.93
N THR A 74 -9.52 6.50 21.89
CA THR A 74 -10.45 5.39 22.10
C THR A 74 -11.70 5.78 22.89
N ALA A 75 -11.80 7.03 23.32
CA ALA A 75 -12.99 7.55 24.00
C ALA A 75 -14.24 7.42 23.10
N ASN A 76 -15.41 7.28 23.73
CA ASN A 76 -16.70 7.15 23.07
C ASN A 76 -16.80 5.97 22.07
N ASN A 77 -16.09 4.87 22.34
CA ASN A 77 -15.98 3.72 21.44
C ASN A 77 -15.37 4.07 20.06
N GLY A 78 -14.58 5.15 20.00
CA GLY A 78 -13.79 5.55 18.85
C GLY A 78 -12.50 4.72 18.72
N GLY A 79 -11.50 5.29 18.11
CA GLY A 79 -10.15 4.71 18.05
C GLY A 79 -9.58 4.60 16.66
N PHE A 80 -9.91 5.51 15.71
CA PHE A 80 -9.22 5.54 14.43
C PHE A 80 -9.26 6.88 13.72
N ILE A 81 -8.22 7.10 12.93
CA ILE A 81 -8.24 7.95 11.74
C ILE A 81 -7.69 7.15 10.56
N GLN A 82 -8.19 7.41 9.36
CA GLN A 82 -7.73 6.69 8.15
C GLN A 82 -7.87 7.52 6.89
N MET A 83 -6.98 7.25 5.94
CA MET A 83 -7.14 7.63 4.54
C MET A 83 -7.52 6.40 3.72
N ARG A 84 -8.45 6.53 2.77
CA ARG A 84 -9.00 5.41 2.00
C ARG A 84 -9.20 5.77 0.53
N THR A 85 -8.96 4.79 -0.33
CA THR A 85 -9.29 4.86 -1.76
C THR A 85 -9.96 3.57 -2.23
N ASP A 86 -10.79 3.67 -3.27
CA ASP A 86 -11.27 2.57 -4.10
C ASP A 86 -10.65 2.59 -5.51
N ALA A 87 -9.84 3.62 -5.80
CA ALA A 87 -9.25 3.82 -7.12
C ALA A 87 -8.16 2.79 -7.50
N LEU A 88 -7.58 2.06 -6.53
CA LEU A 88 -6.63 0.99 -6.85
C LEU A 88 -7.29 -0.20 -7.54
N GLY A 89 -8.61 -0.35 -7.40
CA GLY A 89 -9.34 -1.49 -7.96
C GLY A 89 -8.95 -2.85 -7.34
N ALA A 90 -9.38 -3.92 -7.99
CA ALA A 90 -8.96 -5.27 -7.61
C ALA A 90 -7.56 -5.57 -8.18
N PRO A 91 -6.69 -6.24 -7.42
CA PRO A 91 -5.37 -6.63 -7.90
C PRO A 91 -5.46 -7.67 -9.03
N ARG A 92 -4.41 -7.76 -9.82
CA ARG A 92 -4.23 -8.84 -10.79
C ARG A 92 -4.15 -10.19 -10.08
N VAL A 93 -4.38 -11.26 -10.83
CA VAL A 93 -4.36 -12.64 -10.28
C VAL A 93 -3.00 -13.02 -9.71
N GLU A 94 -1.93 -12.48 -10.29
CA GLU A 94 -0.55 -12.74 -9.90
C GLU A 94 -0.12 -11.99 -8.64
N ALA A 95 -0.89 -10.98 -8.21
CA ALA A 95 -0.55 -10.20 -7.03
C ALA A 95 -0.58 -11.06 -5.77
N THR A 96 0.43 -10.88 -4.93
CA THR A 96 0.62 -11.65 -3.69
C THR A 96 0.44 -10.82 -2.44
N GLY A 97 0.36 -9.48 -2.55
CA GLY A 97 0.22 -8.60 -1.40
C GLY A 97 0.07 -7.12 -1.74
N VAL A 98 0.09 -6.30 -0.68
CA VAL A 98 0.11 -4.85 -0.72
C VAL A 98 1.51 -4.34 -0.40
N ARG A 99 2.03 -3.44 -1.23
CA ARG A 99 3.32 -2.77 -1.07
C ARG A 99 3.09 -1.29 -0.75
N LEU A 100 3.88 -0.77 0.18
CA LEU A 100 3.90 0.67 0.52
C LEU A 100 5.34 1.17 0.59
N VAL A 101 5.55 2.43 0.19
CA VAL A 101 6.75 3.20 0.54
C VAL A 101 6.32 4.36 1.42
N MET A 102 6.78 4.35 2.66
CA MET A 102 6.30 5.25 3.70
C MET A 102 7.41 5.62 4.67
N ARG A 103 7.16 6.67 5.46
CA ARG A 103 7.92 7.05 6.67
C ARG A 103 6.95 7.60 7.73
N GLY A 104 7.40 7.73 8.98
CA GLY A 104 6.57 8.28 10.03
C GLY A 104 7.06 7.95 11.43
N SER A 105 6.20 8.19 12.40
CA SER A 105 6.43 7.93 13.82
C SER A 105 5.20 7.29 14.47
N ASN A 106 5.34 6.90 15.75
CA ASN A 106 4.23 6.45 16.61
C ASN A 106 3.43 5.23 16.11
N GLY A 107 4.00 4.39 15.25
CA GLY A 107 3.35 3.14 14.81
C GLY A 107 3.01 2.18 15.97
N PRO A 108 2.34 1.07 15.73
CA PRO A 108 2.03 0.50 14.40
C PRO A 108 0.86 1.21 13.70
N TYR A 109 0.90 1.12 12.38
CA TYR A 109 -0.21 1.46 11.49
C TYR A 109 -0.75 0.18 10.83
N TYR A 110 -1.87 0.32 10.14
CA TYR A 110 -2.54 -0.81 9.53
C TYR A 110 -2.96 -0.51 8.10
N VAL A 111 -2.89 -1.52 7.24
CA VAL A 111 -3.64 -1.53 6.00
C VAL A 111 -4.97 -2.20 6.26
N HIS A 112 -6.07 -1.48 6.03
CA HIS A 112 -7.42 -2.02 6.02
C HIS A 112 -7.87 -2.26 4.59
N VAL A 113 -8.37 -3.45 4.31
CA VAL A 113 -8.89 -3.83 3.00
C VAL A 113 -10.36 -4.18 3.15
N ARG A 114 -11.21 -3.58 2.32
CA ARG A 114 -12.59 -4.00 2.17
C ARG A 114 -12.77 -4.71 0.81
N THR A 115 -13.67 -5.65 0.80
CA THR A 115 -13.98 -6.47 -0.38
C THR A 115 -15.43 -6.27 -0.79
N SER A 116 -15.81 -6.71 -1.97
CA SER A 116 -17.20 -6.73 -2.42
C SER A 116 -18.15 -7.51 -1.46
N ASN A 117 -17.59 -8.33 -0.56
CA ASN A 117 -18.34 -9.10 0.43
C ASN A 117 -18.39 -8.42 1.82
N THR A 118 -17.69 -7.31 2.04
CA THR A 118 -17.78 -6.54 3.28
C THR A 118 -18.99 -5.61 3.20
N ARG A 119 -20.04 -5.91 3.92
CA ARG A 119 -21.33 -5.19 3.87
C ARG A 119 -21.47 -4.14 4.96
N LEU A 120 -20.91 -4.40 6.14
CA LEU A 120 -21.04 -3.53 7.31
C LEU A 120 -19.83 -2.61 7.41
N PRO A 121 -19.98 -1.35 7.88
CA PRO A 121 -18.89 -0.38 7.99
C PRO A 121 -17.68 -0.86 8.79
N TRP A 122 -17.91 -1.66 9.82
CA TRP A 122 -16.87 -2.20 10.70
C TRP A 122 -16.27 -3.53 10.23
N GLN A 123 -16.63 -4.01 9.06
CA GLN A 123 -16.04 -5.21 8.46
C GLN A 123 -14.89 -4.84 7.54
N PHE A 124 -13.71 -5.40 7.78
CA PHE A 124 -12.51 -5.23 6.98
C PHE A 124 -11.50 -6.35 7.25
N TYR A 125 -10.51 -6.47 6.41
CA TYR A 125 -9.32 -7.28 6.64
C TYR A 125 -8.17 -6.35 6.99
N GLN A 126 -7.35 -6.73 7.98
CA GLN A 126 -6.32 -5.88 8.57
C GLN A 126 -4.96 -6.57 8.58
N ALA A 127 -3.93 -5.87 8.11
CA ALA A 127 -2.53 -6.23 8.33
C ALA A 127 -1.79 -5.03 8.94
N GLY A 128 -1.00 -5.27 9.98
CA GLY A 128 -0.23 -4.24 10.68
C GLY A 128 1.17 -4.07 10.09
N PHE A 129 1.71 -2.85 10.19
CA PHE A 129 3.10 -2.54 9.85
C PHE A 129 3.67 -1.45 10.75
N ASN A 130 5.00 -1.41 10.85
CA ASN A 130 5.71 -0.36 11.56
C ASN A 130 6.29 0.65 10.57
N VAL A 131 6.48 1.87 11.04
CA VAL A 131 7.11 2.96 10.32
C VAL A 131 8.43 3.34 10.98
N THR A 132 9.30 3.98 10.20
CA THR A 132 10.53 4.61 10.67
C THR A 132 10.58 6.06 10.17
N PRO A 133 11.41 6.94 10.77
CA PRO A 133 11.57 8.32 10.28
C PRO A 133 12.14 8.41 8.86
N ALA A 134 12.81 7.37 8.38
CA ALA A 134 13.34 7.29 7.02
C ALA A 134 12.34 6.60 6.09
N TRP A 135 12.32 7.00 4.81
CA TRP A 135 11.57 6.30 3.78
C TRP A 135 11.98 4.83 3.70
N SER A 136 11.02 3.95 3.82
CA SER A 136 11.22 2.50 3.76
C SER A 136 10.07 1.82 3.05
N GLU A 137 10.36 0.67 2.46
CA GLU A 137 9.34 -0.19 1.84
C GLU A 137 8.85 -1.23 2.82
N VAL A 138 7.54 -1.49 2.83
CA VAL A 138 6.94 -2.64 3.47
C VAL A 138 6.10 -3.42 2.48
N ARG A 139 6.14 -4.74 2.60
CA ARG A 139 5.31 -5.67 1.84
C ARG A 139 4.47 -6.49 2.79
N LEU A 140 3.16 -6.47 2.57
CA LEU A 140 2.16 -7.17 3.37
C LEU A 140 1.51 -8.25 2.49
N PRO A 141 1.90 -9.52 2.62
CA PRO A 141 1.30 -10.59 1.83
C PRO A 141 -0.18 -10.75 2.19
N PHE A 142 -1.01 -11.19 1.25
CA PHE A 142 -2.46 -11.27 1.48
C PHE A 142 -2.86 -12.23 2.62
N ASP A 143 -2.06 -13.21 2.94
CA ASP A 143 -2.28 -14.13 4.06
C ASP A 143 -2.03 -13.51 5.45
N ALA A 144 -1.30 -12.37 5.50
CA ALA A 144 -1.13 -11.58 6.71
C ALA A 144 -2.41 -10.85 7.13
N PHE A 145 -3.36 -10.63 6.20
CA PHE A 145 -4.58 -9.90 6.46
C PHE A 145 -5.58 -10.76 7.25
N LYS A 146 -5.95 -10.29 8.44
CA LYS A 146 -6.92 -10.96 9.32
C LYS A 146 -8.27 -10.28 9.27
N ALA A 147 -9.33 -11.07 9.19
CA ALA A 147 -10.71 -10.57 9.21
C ALA A 147 -11.05 -9.88 10.55
N ARG A 148 -11.75 -8.76 10.48
CA ARG A 148 -12.25 -7.97 11.62
C ARG A 148 -13.75 -7.70 11.43
N GLY A 149 -14.47 -7.55 12.55
CA GLY A 149 -15.89 -7.17 12.56
C GLY A 149 -16.89 -8.30 12.42
N GLY A 150 -16.48 -9.55 12.64
CA GLY A 150 -17.34 -10.74 12.64
C GLY A 150 -17.99 -11.06 11.28
N LEU A 151 -18.49 -12.30 11.10
CA LEU A 151 -19.19 -12.78 9.90
C LEU A 151 -18.41 -12.71 8.58
N LEU A 152 -17.12 -12.34 8.61
CA LEU A 152 -16.23 -12.40 7.46
C LEU A 152 -15.56 -13.76 7.37
N ARG A 153 -15.30 -14.22 6.15
CA ARG A 153 -14.46 -15.40 5.92
C ARG A 153 -13.05 -15.15 6.45
N ALA A 154 -12.38 -16.18 6.96
CA ALA A 154 -11.06 -16.06 7.55
C ALA A 154 -9.99 -15.58 6.54
N GLY A 155 -10.08 -15.96 5.27
CA GLY A 155 -9.12 -15.60 4.22
C GLY A 155 -9.62 -14.45 3.33
N LEU A 156 -8.75 -13.46 3.12
CA LEU A 156 -8.94 -12.42 2.11
C LEU A 156 -8.93 -13.06 0.71
N LYS A 157 -9.91 -12.70 -0.13
CA LYS A 157 -9.90 -13.01 -1.56
C LYS A 157 -9.41 -11.78 -2.33
N PRO A 158 -8.17 -11.76 -2.84
CA PRO A 158 -7.57 -10.57 -3.43
C PRO A 158 -8.41 -9.96 -4.55
N GLN A 159 -8.94 -10.77 -5.48
CA GLN A 159 -9.73 -10.30 -6.62
C GLN A 159 -11.07 -9.69 -6.22
N SER A 160 -11.48 -9.80 -4.95
CA SER A 160 -12.68 -9.13 -4.43
C SER A 160 -12.38 -7.81 -3.71
N ILE A 161 -11.12 -7.35 -3.68
CA ILE A 161 -10.74 -6.08 -3.07
C ILE A 161 -11.49 -4.94 -3.76
N ALA A 162 -12.13 -4.11 -2.95
CA ALA A 162 -12.92 -2.98 -3.40
C ALA A 162 -12.37 -1.64 -2.89
N SER A 163 -11.70 -1.63 -1.75
CA SER A 163 -10.99 -0.45 -1.25
C SER A 163 -9.82 -0.82 -0.36
N VAL A 164 -8.85 0.09 -0.32
CA VAL A 164 -7.67 0.01 0.54
C VAL A 164 -7.59 1.27 1.39
N ALA A 165 -7.26 1.13 2.68
CA ALA A 165 -7.05 2.26 3.56
C ALA A 165 -5.75 2.09 4.37
N ILE A 166 -5.14 3.22 4.73
CA ILE A 166 -4.09 3.30 5.74
C ILE A 166 -4.74 3.87 6.99
N ALA A 167 -4.60 3.18 8.11
CA ALA A 167 -5.26 3.52 9.36
C ALA A 167 -4.28 3.58 10.53
N ALA A 168 -4.45 4.59 11.37
CA ALA A 168 -4.03 4.60 12.75
C ALA A 168 -5.22 4.12 13.59
N TYR A 169 -5.05 3.06 14.39
CA TYR A 169 -6.18 2.32 14.91
C TYR A 169 -5.92 1.67 16.27
N GLY A 170 -6.96 1.70 17.14
CA GLY A 170 -7.11 0.79 18.28
C GLY A 170 -6.40 1.19 19.58
N ARG A 171 -5.77 2.36 19.63
CA ARG A 171 -5.15 2.92 20.85
C ARG A 171 -5.05 4.43 20.78
N ASP A 172 -4.90 5.09 21.92
CA ASP A 172 -4.64 6.53 22.00
C ASP A 172 -3.19 6.81 21.59
N HIS A 173 -3.00 7.69 20.59
CA HIS A 173 -1.67 8.11 20.14
C HIS A 173 -1.73 9.24 19.12
N GLY A 174 -0.65 10.05 19.08
CA GLY A 174 -0.39 10.96 17.97
C GLY A 174 -0.07 10.22 16.69
N VAL A 175 -0.55 10.73 15.58
CA VAL A 175 -0.38 10.15 14.24
C VAL A 175 0.49 11.05 13.39
N GLU A 176 1.50 10.48 12.78
CA GLU A 176 2.32 11.12 11.76
C GLU A 176 2.87 10.06 10.80
N ILE A 177 2.28 9.98 9.63
CA ILE A 177 2.70 9.06 8.58
C ILE A 177 2.63 9.75 7.22
N GLU A 178 3.67 9.54 6.42
CA GLU A 178 3.75 9.96 5.03
C GLU A 178 3.87 8.72 4.14
N ILE A 179 3.16 8.72 3.02
CA ILE A 179 3.12 7.61 2.07
C ILE A 179 3.41 8.16 0.69
N ARG A 180 4.47 7.67 0.05
CA ARG A 180 4.88 8.07 -1.29
C ARG A 180 4.34 7.12 -2.37
N GLU A 181 4.19 5.85 -2.02
CA GLU A 181 3.72 4.83 -2.96
C GLU A 181 2.85 3.81 -2.23
N ILE A 182 1.77 3.38 -2.87
CA ILE A 182 0.96 2.24 -2.43
C ILE A 182 0.41 1.51 -3.64
N GLY A 183 0.48 0.19 -3.62
CA GLY A 183 -0.02 -0.65 -4.71
C GLY A 183 0.01 -2.14 -4.35
N PHE A 184 -0.22 -2.94 -5.37
CA PHE A 184 -0.10 -4.40 -5.25
C PHE A 184 1.23 -4.88 -5.82
N TYR A 185 1.75 -6.01 -5.34
CA TYR A 185 2.97 -6.64 -5.85
C TYR A 185 2.77 -8.13 -6.10
#